data_78465eefbfa5006d00698b66812c2cd2
#
_entry.id   78465eefbfa5006d00698b66812c2cd2
#
_cell.length_a   1.000
_cell.length_b   1.000
_cell.length_c   1.000
_cell.angle_alpha   90.00
_cell.angle_beta   90.00
_cell.angle_gamma   90.00
#
_symmetry.space_group_name_H-M   'P 1'
#
loop_
_entity.id
_entity.type
_entity.pdbx_description
1 polymer ?
#
loop_
_entity_poly.entity_id
_entity_poly.type
_entity_poly.pdbx_seq_one_letter_code
_entity_poly.pdbx_strand_id
1 'polypeptide(L)'
;MRRLILLIMLCLPIVASAQTDYMTPLIKKYSAFKSCSTVVLSKEMLKQMSANSGIESMQAISVEDPALLDILKNDLEKFLGGYKLLMSVNSNGTNVEIYRVEQHYKSANSGKRESIDDMFIVAISQSEGVVIRLTGHNIELSDATSLISI
;
A
#
# COMPACT_ATOMS: atom_id res chain seq x y z
N MET A 1 5.12 31.38 -35.76
CA MET A 1 5.06 29.91 -35.73
C MET A 1 5.73 29.28 -34.49
N ARG A 2 6.84 29.79 -34.02
CA ARG A 2 7.51 29.29 -32.80
C ARG A 2 6.64 29.39 -31.53
N ARG A 3 5.82 30.43 -31.43
CA ARG A 3 4.92 30.62 -30.27
C ARG A 3 3.72 29.64 -30.26
N LEU A 4 3.30 29.17 -31.44
CA LEU A 4 2.20 28.22 -31.55
C LEU A 4 2.63 26.80 -31.15
N ILE A 5 3.88 26.45 -31.47
CA ILE A 5 4.48 25.14 -31.10
C ILE A 5 4.70 25.06 -29.59
N LEU A 6 5.08 26.19 -28.97
CA LEU A 6 5.22 26.28 -27.50
C LEU A 6 3.88 26.14 -26.77
N LEU A 7 2.79 26.67 -27.36
CA LEU A 7 1.45 26.58 -26.78
C LEU A 7 0.89 25.14 -26.89
N ILE A 8 1.21 24.43 -27.97
CA ILE A 8 0.80 23.04 -28.19
C ILE A 8 1.57 22.09 -27.26
N MET A 9 2.84 22.40 -26.96
CA MET A 9 3.60 21.61 -25.96
C MET A 9 3.10 21.81 -24.52
N LEU A 10 2.45 22.95 -24.23
CA LEU A 10 1.88 23.21 -22.90
C LEU A 10 0.51 22.54 -22.68
N CYS A 11 -0.11 22.05 -23.76
CA CYS A 11 -1.43 21.42 -23.74
C CYS A 11 -1.38 19.89 -23.85
N LEU A 12 -0.20 19.28 -23.75
CA LEU A 12 -0.16 17.85 -23.46
C LEU A 12 -0.68 17.67 -22.04
N PRO A 13 -1.88 17.12 -21.85
CA PRO A 13 -2.25 16.67 -20.52
C PRO A 13 -1.19 15.63 -20.17
N ILE A 14 -0.40 15.94 -19.18
CA ILE A 14 0.29 14.91 -18.42
C ILE A 14 -0.87 14.10 -17.84
N VAL A 15 -1.33 13.12 -18.59
CA VAL A 15 -2.09 12.01 -18.05
C VAL A 15 -1.05 11.21 -17.26
N ALA A 16 -0.56 11.81 -16.18
CA ALA A 16 -0.07 11.03 -15.09
C ALA A 16 -1.26 10.18 -14.70
N SER A 17 -1.27 8.94 -15.15
CA SER A 17 -2.08 7.90 -14.54
C SER A 17 -1.64 7.90 -13.08
N ALA A 18 -2.38 8.67 -12.29
CA ALA A 18 -2.13 8.86 -10.88
C ALA A 18 -2.65 7.64 -10.13
N GLN A 19 -2.07 6.50 -10.37
CA GLN A 19 -1.83 5.56 -9.29
C GLN A 19 -0.70 6.21 -8.48
N THR A 20 -1.10 7.02 -7.53
CA THR A 20 -0.18 7.66 -6.61
C THR A 20 0.48 6.54 -5.84
N ASP A 21 1.69 6.17 -6.24
CA ASP A 21 2.50 5.20 -5.52
C ASP A 21 3.09 5.88 -4.29
N TYR A 22 2.29 5.95 -3.23
CA TYR A 22 2.72 6.52 -1.95
C TYR A 22 3.79 5.69 -1.25
N MET A 23 3.88 4.40 -1.58
CA MET A 23 4.75 3.47 -0.88
C MET A 23 6.22 3.61 -1.31
N THR A 24 6.49 3.84 -2.59
CA THR A 24 7.87 3.99 -3.09
C THR A 24 8.62 5.15 -2.43
N PRO A 25 8.06 6.37 -2.29
CA PRO A 25 8.70 7.43 -1.54
C PRO A 25 8.93 7.10 -0.07
N LEU A 26 8.00 6.41 0.58
CA LEU A 26 8.16 5.97 1.97
C LEU A 26 9.27 4.94 2.12
N ILE A 27 9.33 3.95 1.25
CA ILE A 27 10.41 2.94 1.24
C ILE A 27 11.77 3.62 1.11
N LYS A 28 11.90 4.57 0.20
CA LYS A 28 13.14 5.33 0.00
C LYS A 28 13.52 6.13 1.25
N LYS A 29 12.54 6.77 1.91
CA LYS A 29 12.75 7.53 3.14
C LYS A 29 13.24 6.64 4.28
N TYR A 30 12.53 5.54 4.54
CA TYR A 30 12.82 4.67 5.68
C TYR A 30 14.01 3.74 5.46
N SER A 31 14.38 3.42 4.23
CA SER A 31 15.57 2.63 3.92
C SER A 31 16.88 3.30 4.35
N ALA A 32 16.87 4.62 4.58
CA ALA A 32 18.03 5.36 5.06
C ALA A 32 18.31 5.16 6.58
N PHE A 33 17.36 4.62 7.33
CA PHE A 33 17.49 4.43 8.79
C PHE A 33 17.89 3.00 9.14
N LYS A 34 18.83 2.83 10.06
CA LYS A 34 19.32 1.51 10.49
C LYS A 34 18.29 0.70 11.28
N SER A 35 17.37 1.38 11.97
CA SER A 35 16.27 0.77 12.73
C SER A 35 15.04 0.43 11.87
N CYS A 36 15.15 0.60 10.58
CA CYS A 36 14.09 0.31 9.62
C CYS A 36 14.52 -0.78 8.64
N SER A 37 13.60 -1.65 8.30
CA SER A 37 13.75 -2.65 7.25
C SER A 37 12.72 -2.41 6.17
N THR A 38 13.12 -2.55 4.92
CA THR A 38 12.24 -2.43 3.76
C THR A 38 12.33 -3.67 2.90
N VAL A 39 11.19 -4.12 2.39
CA VAL A 39 11.09 -5.29 1.51
C VAL A 39 10.25 -4.93 0.30
N VAL A 40 10.72 -5.32 -0.88
CA VAL A 40 9.98 -5.23 -2.13
C VAL A 40 10.05 -6.59 -2.82
N LEU A 41 8.90 -7.21 -3.01
CA LEU A 41 8.80 -8.50 -3.70
C LEU A 41 8.08 -8.34 -5.02
N SER A 42 8.68 -8.87 -6.09
CA SER A 42 8.09 -8.90 -7.43
C SER A 42 7.11 -10.06 -7.60
N LYS A 43 6.34 -10.01 -8.67
CA LYS A 43 5.40 -11.07 -9.05
C LYS A 43 6.07 -12.45 -9.18
N GLU A 44 7.27 -12.49 -9.72
CA GLU A 44 8.03 -13.73 -9.91
C GLU A 44 8.41 -14.37 -8.57
N MET A 45 8.86 -13.57 -7.62
CA MET A 45 9.20 -14.05 -6.27
C MET A 45 7.96 -14.50 -5.50
N LEU A 46 6.86 -13.77 -5.60
CA LEU A 46 5.60 -14.11 -4.94
C LEU A 46 5.00 -15.40 -5.47
N LYS A 47 5.11 -15.67 -6.78
CA LYS A 47 4.68 -16.95 -7.37
C LYS A 47 5.44 -18.16 -6.85
N GLN A 48 6.71 -17.98 -6.50
CA GLN A 48 7.50 -19.04 -5.89
C GLN A 48 7.08 -19.31 -4.43
N MET A 49 6.58 -18.31 -3.74
CA MET A 49 6.15 -18.41 -2.34
C MET A 49 4.71 -18.91 -2.20
N SER A 50 3.82 -18.53 -3.11
CA SER A 50 2.40 -18.90 -3.08
C SER A 50 1.82 -18.91 -4.48
N ALA A 51 1.63 -20.10 -5.04
CA ALA A 51 1.21 -20.29 -6.42
C ALA A 51 -0.23 -19.81 -6.73
N ASN A 52 -1.08 -19.63 -5.71
CA ASN A 52 -2.53 -19.42 -5.89
C ASN A 52 -3.03 -18.07 -5.32
N SER A 53 -2.14 -17.20 -4.86
CA SER A 53 -2.58 -15.87 -4.39
C SER A 53 -2.77 -14.91 -5.56
N GLY A 54 -3.81 -14.08 -5.51
CA GLY A 54 -4.01 -12.99 -6.46
C GLY A 54 -3.00 -11.84 -6.33
N ILE A 55 -2.01 -11.97 -5.44
CA ILE A 55 -1.03 -10.94 -5.13
C ILE A 55 0.06 -10.91 -6.20
N GLU A 56 0.28 -9.74 -6.79
CA GLU A 56 1.29 -9.53 -7.83
C GLU A 56 2.51 -8.74 -7.35
N SER A 57 2.35 -7.92 -6.32
CA SER A 57 3.47 -7.24 -5.69
C SER A 57 3.25 -7.05 -4.19
N MET A 58 4.33 -7.00 -3.45
CA MET A 58 4.34 -6.72 -2.03
C MET A 58 5.45 -5.72 -1.72
N GLN A 59 5.11 -4.70 -0.96
CA GLN A 59 6.05 -3.72 -0.44
C GLN A 59 5.83 -3.62 1.07
N ALA A 60 6.89 -3.64 1.85
CA ALA A 60 6.80 -3.58 3.29
C ALA A 60 7.85 -2.64 3.90
N ILE A 61 7.46 -1.98 4.98
CA ILE A 61 8.33 -1.19 5.84
C ILE A 61 8.13 -1.67 7.27
N SER A 62 9.21 -1.96 7.95
CA SER A 62 9.22 -2.27 9.38
C SER A 62 10.08 -1.25 10.11
N VAL A 63 9.54 -0.67 11.19
CA VAL A 63 10.19 0.34 12.02
C VAL A 63 10.26 -0.17 13.45
N GLU A 64 11.45 -0.21 14.03
CA GLU A 64 11.70 -0.68 15.40
C GLU A 64 12.11 0.46 16.36
N ASP A 65 12.09 1.71 15.91
CA ASP A 65 12.42 2.89 16.70
C ASP A 65 11.13 3.68 17.03
N PRO A 66 10.81 3.89 18.31
CA PRO A 66 9.61 4.64 18.71
C PRO A 66 9.56 6.08 18.17
N ALA A 67 10.71 6.75 18.03
CA ALA A 67 10.76 8.10 17.47
C ALA A 67 10.39 8.11 15.98
N LEU A 68 10.89 7.15 15.20
CA LEU A 68 10.55 6.98 13.80
C LEU A 68 9.12 6.46 13.61
N LEU A 69 8.59 5.75 14.59
CA LEU A 69 7.22 5.26 14.58
C LEU A 69 6.19 6.40 14.59
N ASP A 70 6.43 7.46 15.35
CA ASP A 70 5.56 8.64 15.34
C ASP A 70 5.61 9.37 13.99
N ILE A 71 6.77 9.44 13.37
CA ILE A 71 6.93 9.98 12.01
C ILE A 71 6.19 9.12 11.00
N LEU A 72 6.28 7.80 11.12
CA LEU A 72 5.55 6.85 10.26
C LEU A 72 4.03 7.03 10.40
N LYS A 73 3.50 7.15 11.60
CA LYS A 73 2.08 7.42 11.84
C LYS A 73 1.62 8.69 11.14
N ASN A 74 2.38 9.77 11.25
CA ASN A 74 2.09 11.04 10.58
C ASN A 74 2.12 10.90 9.04
N ASP A 75 3.08 10.19 8.51
CA ASP A 75 3.17 9.94 7.07
C ASP A 75 1.98 9.09 6.57
N LEU A 76 1.55 8.08 7.34
CA LEU A 76 0.40 7.24 7.02
C LEU A 76 -0.91 8.03 7.03
N GLU A 77 -1.12 8.92 7.98
CA GLU A 77 -2.33 9.76 8.05
C GLU A 77 -2.52 10.61 6.78
N LYS A 78 -1.43 11.06 6.16
CA LYS A 78 -1.48 11.90 4.97
C LYS A 78 -2.06 11.18 3.75
N PHE A 79 -1.88 9.88 3.61
CA PHE A 79 -2.36 9.17 2.43
C PHE A 79 -3.49 8.16 2.72
N LEU A 80 -3.64 7.66 3.92
CA LEU A 80 -4.69 6.70 4.26
C LEU A 80 -6.12 7.29 4.20
N GLY A 81 -6.25 8.62 4.18
CA GLY A 81 -7.54 9.27 3.99
C GLY A 81 -8.25 8.94 2.66
N GLY A 82 -7.51 8.49 1.64
CA GLY A 82 -8.05 8.00 0.37
C GLY A 82 -8.39 6.51 0.34
N TYR A 83 -8.20 5.80 1.44
CA TYR A 83 -8.44 4.36 1.59
C TYR A 83 -9.59 4.08 2.52
N LYS A 84 -10.29 2.99 2.29
CA LYS A 84 -11.38 2.53 3.15
C LYS A 84 -10.88 1.50 4.14
N LEU A 85 -11.12 1.73 5.42
CA LEU A 85 -10.86 0.76 6.48
C LEU A 85 -11.81 -0.45 6.33
N LEU A 86 -11.24 -1.64 6.21
CA LEU A 86 -11.98 -2.90 6.14
C LEU A 86 -12.06 -3.59 7.49
N MET A 87 -10.96 -3.57 8.23
CA MET A 87 -10.85 -4.29 9.50
C MET A 87 -9.90 -3.54 10.43
N SER A 88 -10.24 -3.51 11.71
CA SER A 88 -9.36 -3.06 12.78
C SER A 88 -9.43 -4.06 13.93
N VAL A 89 -8.27 -4.52 14.37
CA VAL A 89 -8.12 -5.46 15.48
C VAL A 89 -7.08 -4.93 16.44
N ASN A 90 -7.43 -4.87 17.71
CA ASN A 90 -6.48 -4.55 18.77
C ASN A 90 -6.28 -5.79 19.65
N SER A 91 -5.06 -6.27 19.71
CA SER A 91 -4.71 -7.44 20.49
C SER A 91 -3.34 -7.26 21.14
N ASN A 92 -3.27 -7.44 22.45
CA ASN A 92 -2.02 -7.39 23.23
C ASN A 92 -1.19 -6.10 23.01
N GLY A 93 -1.87 -4.96 22.85
CA GLY A 93 -1.20 -3.67 22.61
C GLY A 93 -0.74 -3.42 21.18
N THR A 94 -1.03 -4.33 20.25
CA THR A 94 -0.83 -4.16 18.82
C THR A 94 -2.16 -3.86 18.13
N ASN A 95 -2.20 -2.75 17.41
CA ASN A 95 -3.34 -2.40 16.56
C ASN A 95 -3.03 -2.79 15.11
N VAL A 96 -3.86 -3.65 14.54
CA VAL A 96 -3.78 -4.07 13.14
C VAL A 96 -4.97 -3.52 12.37
N GLU A 97 -4.72 -2.77 11.34
CA GLU A 97 -5.72 -2.18 10.47
C GLU A 97 -5.48 -2.61 9.03
N ILE A 98 -6.55 -2.94 8.33
CA ILE A 98 -6.52 -3.31 6.93
C ILE A 98 -7.37 -2.33 6.14
N TYR A 99 -6.78 -1.74 5.12
CA TYR A 99 -7.37 -0.73 4.25
C TYR A 99 -7.39 -1.21 2.80
N ARG A 100 -8.37 -0.76 2.05
CA ARG A 100 -8.45 -0.93 0.59
C ARG A 100 -8.53 0.43 -0.12
N VAL A 101 -8.17 0.48 -1.39
CA VAL A 101 -8.37 1.67 -2.23
C VAL A 101 -9.85 1.79 -2.60
N GLU A 102 -10.43 2.95 -2.37
CA GLU A 102 -11.85 3.21 -2.61
C GLU A 102 -12.19 3.47 -4.10
N GLN A 103 -11.20 3.83 -4.92
CA GLN A 103 -11.42 4.35 -6.26
C GLN A 103 -11.92 3.33 -7.32
N HIS A 104 -11.88 2.04 -7.05
CA HIS A 104 -12.27 1.00 -8.01
C HIS A 104 -13.73 0.55 -7.90
N TYR A 105 -14.54 1.26 -7.12
CA TYR A 105 -15.90 0.85 -6.73
C TYR A 105 -17.05 1.42 -7.56
N LYS A 106 -16.80 2.03 -8.71
CA LYS A 106 -17.89 2.66 -9.50
C LYS A 106 -18.75 1.71 -10.32
N SER A 107 -18.54 0.42 -10.29
CA SER A 107 -19.40 -0.53 -11.02
C SER A 107 -20.18 -1.46 -10.11
N ALA A 108 -20.81 -0.93 -9.10
CA ALA A 108 -21.54 -1.67 -8.06
C ALA A 108 -22.85 -2.34 -8.53
N ASN A 109 -23.19 -2.36 -9.82
CA ASN A 109 -24.49 -2.86 -10.29
C ASN A 109 -24.47 -4.30 -10.80
N SER A 110 -23.42 -5.08 -10.58
CA SER A 110 -23.32 -6.40 -11.22
C SER A 110 -23.38 -7.60 -10.29
N GLY A 111 -23.67 -7.45 -9.00
CA GLY A 111 -23.76 -8.60 -8.06
C GLY A 111 -22.47 -9.45 -7.95
N LYS A 112 -21.37 -9.00 -8.54
CA LYS A 112 -20.08 -9.64 -8.47
C LYS A 112 -19.42 -9.32 -7.13
N ARG A 113 -18.73 -10.31 -6.54
CA ARG A 113 -17.89 -10.11 -5.38
C ARG A 113 -16.92 -8.94 -5.64
N GLU A 114 -16.86 -8.05 -4.70
CA GLU A 114 -15.95 -6.92 -4.74
C GLU A 114 -14.51 -7.43 -4.80
N SER A 115 -13.80 -7.15 -5.91
CA SER A 115 -12.39 -7.50 -6.02
C SER A 115 -11.53 -6.45 -5.32
N ILE A 116 -10.56 -6.89 -4.55
CA ILE A 116 -9.57 -6.02 -3.94
C ILE A 116 -8.30 -6.15 -4.76
N ASP A 117 -7.85 -5.04 -5.34
CA ASP A 117 -6.66 -5.00 -6.20
C ASP A 117 -5.50 -4.24 -5.55
N ASP A 118 -5.77 -3.49 -4.49
CA ASP A 118 -4.78 -2.74 -3.72
C ASP A 118 -5.20 -2.70 -2.25
N MET A 119 -4.33 -3.16 -1.37
CA MET A 119 -4.58 -3.32 0.05
C MET A 119 -3.39 -2.81 0.87
N PHE A 120 -3.67 -2.10 1.95
CA PHE A 120 -2.70 -1.75 2.98
C PHE A 120 -3.00 -2.47 4.28
N ILE A 121 -1.95 -2.99 4.89
CA ILE A 121 -1.97 -3.57 6.22
C ILE A 121 -1.04 -2.75 7.10
N VAL A 122 -1.56 -2.22 8.18
CA VAL A 122 -0.81 -1.42 9.16
C VAL A 122 -0.90 -2.10 10.51
N ALA A 123 0.22 -2.54 11.04
CA ALA A 123 0.32 -3.13 12.37
C ALA A 123 1.25 -2.26 13.24
N ILE A 124 0.72 -1.66 14.28
CA ILE A 124 1.45 -0.73 15.15
C ILE A 124 1.30 -1.16 16.60
N SER A 125 2.44 -1.32 17.28
CA SER A 125 2.55 -1.47 18.72
C SER A 125 3.19 -0.23 19.35
N GLN A 126 3.55 -0.29 20.63
CA GLN A 126 4.22 0.80 21.30
C GLN A 126 5.67 1.01 20.83
N SER A 127 6.33 -0.05 20.36
CA SER A 127 7.75 -0.06 20.01
C SER A 127 8.03 -0.34 18.54
N GLU A 128 7.08 -0.92 17.83
CA GLU A 128 7.26 -1.42 16.47
C GLU A 128 6.09 -1.03 15.58
N GLY A 129 6.38 -0.83 14.30
CA GLY A 129 5.37 -0.61 13.29
C GLY A 129 5.72 -1.33 11.99
N VAL A 130 4.72 -1.95 11.38
CA VAL A 130 4.85 -2.61 10.08
C VAL A 130 3.76 -2.08 9.16
N VAL A 131 4.14 -1.70 7.96
CA VAL A 131 3.24 -1.30 6.89
C VAL A 131 3.49 -2.17 5.69
N ILE A 132 2.45 -2.82 5.19
CA ILE A 132 2.53 -3.69 4.02
C ILE A 132 1.52 -3.22 2.98
N ARG A 133 1.97 -3.05 1.75
CA ARG A 133 1.11 -2.85 0.60
C ARG A 133 1.11 -4.10 -0.26
N LEU A 134 -0.06 -4.58 -0.58
CA LEU A 134 -0.29 -5.68 -1.51
C LEU A 134 -1.05 -5.16 -2.72
N THR A 135 -0.55 -5.43 -3.92
CA THR A 135 -1.26 -5.15 -5.16
C THR A 135 -1.42 -6.43 -5.98
N GLY A 136 -2.48 -6.52 -6.74
CA GLY A 136 -2.77 -7.70 -7.55
C GLY A 136 -4.17 -7.69 -8.12
N HIS A 137 -4.72 -8.89 -8.31
CA HIS A 137 -6.07 -9.09 -8.79
C HIS A 137 -6.82 -10.04 -7.87
N ASN A 138 -8.03 -9.63 -7.45
CA ASN A 138 -8.88 -10.44 -6.58
C ASN A 138 -8.15 -10.91 -5.31
N ILE A 139 -7.48 -10.02 -4.62
CA ILE A 139 -6.82 -10.33 -3.35
C ILE A 139 -7.90 -10.66 -2.32
N GLU A 140 -7.80 -11.82 -1.69
CA GLU A 140 -8.67 -12.21 -0.59
C GLU A 140 -8.08 -11.77 0.75
N LEU A 141 -8.96 -11.46 1.70
CA LEU A 141 -8.53 -11.08 3.04
C LEU A 141 -7.76 -12.21 3.74
N SER A 142 -8.10 -13.45 3.42
CA SER A 142 -7.39 -14.66 3.88
C SER A 142 -5.93 -14.71 3.40
N ASP A 143 -5.65 -14.26 2.19
CA ASP A 143 -4.29 -14.19 1.66
C ASP A 143 -3.45 -13.19 2.45
N ALA A 144 -4.04 -12.03 2.78
CA ALA A 144 -3.39 -11.01 3.58
C ALA A 144 -3.12 -11.47 5.01
N THR A 145 -4.07 -12.15 5.65
CA THR A 145 -3.91 -12.64 7.02
C THR A 145 -2.88 -13.77 7.12
N SER A 146 -2.74 -14.60 6.10
CA SER A 146 -1.73 -15.65 6.08
C SER A 146 -0.29 -15.11 6.04
N LEU A 147 -0.08 -13.95 5.42
CA LEU A 147 1.23 -13.29 5.41
C LEU A 147 1.62 -12.67 6.75
N ILE A 148 0.65 -12.33 7.59
CA ILE A 148 0.90 -11.74 8.92
C ILE A 148 1.17 -12.85 9.97
N SER A 149 0.69 -14.06 9.72
CA SER A 149 0.78 -15.19 10.65
C SER A 149 2.15 -15.88 10.66
N ILE A 150 3.04 -15.47 9.79
CA ILE A 150 4.41 -15.97 9.70
C ILE A 150 5.31 -15.14 10.61
#